data_3ae6fc38acfe93583c76a4104f3aa6b3
#
_entry.id   3ae6fc38acfe93583c76a4104f3aa6b3
#
_cell.length_a   1.000
_cell.length_b   1.000
_cell.length_c   1.000
_cell.angle_alpha   90.00
_cell.angle_beta   90.00
_cell.angle_gamma   90.00
#
_symmetry.space_group_name_H-M   'P 1'
#
loop_
_entity.id
_entity.type
_entity.pdbx_description
1 polymer ?
#
loop_
_entity_poly.entity_id
_entity_poly.type
_entity_poly.pdbx_seq_one_letter_code
_entity_poly.pdbx_strand_id
1 'polypeptide(L)'
;MATAEQIKMLIKSHGENDNQRFYAAALQIAAREARLGHTKLANDLKNLIEKYQFKNVKQSNSDLLGLKSHQHDLDGLIEFSMPHIHRASLVLDENTFSRIELIIHEQRQRNELGKYGLHPRNKILFVGAPGTGKTLTANILASELKLPLYKVVLESLISKFMGDTANKLRNIFDFMKDNIGIYLFDEFDAIGSQRNLTNDVGEVRRILNSFLILLEQSSTDSIIIAATNHPELLDAALNRRFDDIIKFDKP
;
A
#
# COMPACT_ATOMS: atom_id res chain seq x y z
N MET A 1 23.95 2.84 38.19
CA MET A 1 23.51 4.11 37.56
C MET A 1 24.13 4.26 36.17
N ALA A 2 23.40 4.80 35.20
CA ALA A 2 23.93 5.07 33.88
C ALA A 2 25.18 5.94 33.95
N THR A 3 26.20 5.67 33.11
CA THR A 3 27.41 6.51 33.07
C THR A 3 27.12 7.84 32.39
N ALA A 4 27.91 8.87 32.74
CA ALA A 4 27.82 10.18 32.09
C ALA A 4 27.96 10.10 30.56
N GLU A 5 28.79 9.15 30.07
CA GLU A 5 28.96 8.90 28.62
C GLU A 5 27.71 8.31 27.98
N GLN A 6 27.02 7.40 28.64
CA GLN A 6 25.76 6.81 28.13
C GLN A 6 24.65 7.85 28.05
N ILE A 7 24.57 8.76 29.04
CA ILE A 7 23.62 9.87 29.03
C ILE A 7 23.92 10.86 27.90
N LYS A 8 25.21 11.20 27.72
CA LYS A 8 25.65 12.06 26.61
C LYS A 8 25.32 11.46 25.26
N MET A 9 25.52 10.14 25.11
CA MET A 9 25.21 9.41 23.86
C MET A 9 23.70 9.43 23.56
N LEU A 10 22.85 9.25 24.59
CA LEU A 10 21.39 9.37 24.44
C LEU A 10 20.97 10.78 23.98
N ILE A 11 21.50 11.84 24.62
CA ILE A 11 21.17 13.22 24.29
C ILE A 11 21.64 13.55 22.87
N LYS A 12 22.86 13.14 22.51
CA LYS A 12 23.44 13.38 21.19
C LYS A 12 22.64 12.67 20.09
N SER A 13 22.35 11.38 20.25
CA SER A 13 21.58 10.61 19.27
C SER A 13 20.16 11.12 19.11
N HIS A 14 19.53 11.63 20.18
CA HIS A 14 18.23 12.28 20.10
C HIS A 14 18.29 13.61 19.33
N GLY A 15 19.31 14.43 19.58
CA GLY A 15 19.51 15.70 18.87
C GLY A 15 19.86 15.53 17.38
N GLU A 16 20.51 14.42 17.02
CA GLU A 16 20.85 14.05 15.64
C GLU A 16 19.71 13.29 14.94
N ASN A 17 18.57 13.05 15.58
CA ASN A 17 17.45 12.22 15.10
C ASN A 17 17.87 10.77 14.72
N ASP A 18 18.99 10.27 15.29
CA ASP A 18 19.46 8.91 15.08
C ASP A 18 18.77 7.96 16.07
N ASN A 19 17.57 7.54 15.72
CA ASN A 19 16.75 6.65 16.53
C ASN A 19 17.42 5.29 16.77
N GLN A 20 18.19 4.77 15.81
CA GLN A 20 18.88 3.48 15.98
C GLN A 20 19.94 3.56 17.10
N ARG A 21 20.76 4.60 17.10
CA ARG A 21 21.76 4.83 18.17
C ARG A 21 21.11 5.15 19.50
N PHE A 22 20.01 5.89 19.49
CA PHE A 22 19.26 6.19 20.71
C PHE A 22 18.76 4.92 21.40
N TYR A 23 18.06 4.05 20.68
CA TYR A 23 17.53 2.79 21.25
C TYR A 23 18.64 1.81 21.63
N ALA A 24 19.72 1.74 20.85
CA ALA A 24 20.89 0.91 21.20
C ALA A 24 21.53 1.37 22.54
N ALA A 25 21.69 2.67 22.72
CA ALA A 25 22.21 3.23 23.97
C ALA A 25 21.25 2.97 25.15
N ALA A 26 19.95 3.12 24.95
CA ALA A 26 18.94 2.86 25.96
C ALA A 26 18.89 1.38 26.38
N LEU A 27 19.01 0.44 25.43
CA LEU A 27 19.11 -1.00 25.72
C LEU A 27 20.38 -1.34 26.50
N GLN A 28 21.51 -0.71 26.19
CA GLN A 28 22.75 -0.91 26.94
C GLN A 28 22.61 -0.45 28.41
N ILE A 29 21.89 0.65 28.65
CA ILE A 29 21.59 1.12 30.01
C ILE A 29 20.70 0.10 30.74
N ALA A 30 19.62 -0.37 30.10
CA ALA A 30 18.74 -1.38 30.69
C ALA A 30 19.50 -2.68 31.04
N ALA A 31 20.36 -3.17 30.15
CA ALA A 31 21.19 -4.36 30.38
C ALA A 31 22.18 -4.15 31.54
N ARG A 32 22.73 -2.95 31.69
CA ARG A 32 23.62 -2.62 32.82
C ARG A 32 22.86 -2.57 34.14
N GLU A 33 21.71 -1.93 34.19
CA GLU A 33 20.89 -1.89 35.40
C GLU A 33 20.44 -3.29 35.84
N ALA A 34 20.14 -4.18 34.89
CA ALA A 34 19.88 -5.59 35.18
C ALA A 34 21.07 -6.29 35.85
N ARG A 35 22.30 -6.05 35.36
CA ARG A 35 23.52 -6.61 35.96
C ARG A 35 23.83 -6.08 37.36
N LEU A 36 23.39 -4.86 37.68
CA LEU A 36 23.52 -4.24 38.99
C LEU A 36 22.43 -4.67 39.98
N GLY A 37 21.51 -5.57 39.57
CA GLY A 37 20.43 -6.07 40.41
C GLY A 37 19.16 -5.22 40.40
N HIS A 38 19.11 -4.13 39.64
CA HIS A 38 17.94 -3.24 39.51
C HIS A 38 16.95 -3.80 38.49
N THR A 39 16.48 -5.03 38.68
CA THR A 39 15.66 -5.79 37.73
C THR A 39 14.34 -5.08 37.36
N LYS A 40 13.73 -4.37 38.32
CA LYS A 40 12.47 -3.63 38.08
C LYS A 40 12.71 -2.48 37.09
N LEU A 41 13.73 -1.65 37.33
CA LEU A 41 14.09 -0.54 36.46
C LEU A 41 14.51 -1.02 35.05
N ALA A 42 15.26 -2.11 34.98
CA ALA A 42 15.69 -2.71 33.72
C ALA A 42 14.50 -3.20 32.87
N ASN A 43 13.51 -3.86 33.51
CA ASN A 43 12.29 -4.30 32.85
C ASN A 43 11.40 -3.11 32.41
N ASP A 44 11.27 -2.09 33.24
CA ASP A 44 10.52 -0.89 32.91
C ASP A 44 11.13 -0.17 31.70
N LEU A 45 12.47 -0.01 31.67
CA LEU A 45 13.17 0.55 30.52
C LEU A 45 12.99 -0.29 29.26
N LYS A 46 13.11 -1.62 29.36
CA LYS A 46 12.91 -2.53 28.24
C LYS A 46 11.49 -2.41 27.67
N ASN A 47 10.48 -2.44 28.53
CA ASN A 47 9.06 -2.30 28.12
C ASN A 47 8.79 -0.95 27.45
N LEU A 48 9.38 0.14 27.98
CA LEU A 48 9.29 1.47 27.38
C LEU A 48 9.96 1.48 25.98
N ILE A 49 11.17 0.92 25.86
CA ILE A 49 11.90 0.85 24.59
C ILE A 49 11.08 0.07 23.56
N GLU A 50 10.61 -1.14 23.92
CA GLU A 50 9.78 -1.96 23.04
C GLU A 50 8.51 -1.20 22.61
N LYS A 51 7.78 -0.60 23.55
CA LYS A 51 6.56 0.17 23.28
C LYS A 51 6.78 1.33 22.32
N TYR A 52 7.88 2.08 22.47
CA TYR A 52 8.17 3.24 21.64
C TYR A 52 8.95 2.90 20.38
N GLN A 53 9.74 1.83 20.37
CA GLN A 53 10.41 1.33 19.17
C GLN A 53 9.39 0.79 18.16
N PHE A 54 8.38 0.03 18.61
CA PHE A 54 7.26 -0.41 17.78
C PHE A 54 6.39 0.78 17.29
N LYS A 55 6.24 1.81 18.12
CA LYS A 55 5.50 3.02 17.74
C LYS A 55 6.27 3.87 16.72
N ASN A 56 7.61 3.96 16.86
CA ASN A 56 8.47 4.69 15.93
C ASN A 56 8.73 3.93 14.62
N VAL A 57 8.71 2.59 14.59
CA VAL A 57 8.73 1.83 13.34
C VAL A 57 7.43 2.07 12.55
N LYS A 58 6.29 2.20 13.23
CA LYS A 58 5.05 2.68 12.57
C LYS A 58 5.14 4.16 12.17
N GLN A 59 5.74 5.01 13.01
CA GLN A 59 5.86 6.45 12.77
C GLN A 59 6.95 6.83 11.76
N SER A 60 8.11 6.14 11.74
CA SER A 60 9.16 6.42 10.75
C SER A 60 8.73 6.02 9.32
N ASN A 61 7.89 5.01 9.17
CA ASN A 61 7.27 4.70 7.87
C ASN A 61 6.20 5.74 7.49
N SER A 62 5.52 6.36 8.46
CA SER A 62 4.52 7.41 8.21
C SER A 62 5.14 8.81 8.02
N ASP A 63 6.24 9.11 8.70
CA ASP A 63 6.93 10.43 8.59
C ASP A 63 7.72 10.56 7.27
N LEU A 64 8.19 9.45 6.70
CA LEU A 64 8.82 9.43 5.36
C LEU A 64 7.83 9.74 4.23
N LEU A 65 6.52 9.64 4.47
CA LEU A 65 5.49 9.74 3.44
C LEU A 65 4.50 10.90 3.63
N GLY A 66 4.70 11.81 4.60
CA GLY A 66 3.79 12.94 4.78
C GLY A 66 2.36 12.57 5.25
N LEU A 67 2.18 11.37 5.83
CA LEU A 67 0.86 10.79 6.17
C LEU A 67 0.11 11.47 7.32
N LYS A 68 0.46 12.69 7.71
CA LYS A 68 0.02 13.29 8.99
C LYS A 68 -1.42 13.79 9.07
N SER A 69 -2.16 13.92 7.97
CA SER A 69 -3.48 14.58 8.00
C SER A 69 -4.71 13.69 7.74
N HIS A 70 -4.56 12.48 7.20
CA HIS A 70 -5.71 11.62 6.83
C HIS A 70 -5.72 10.24 7.50
N GLN A 71 -4.87 10.01 8.52
CA GLN A 71 -4.70 8.67 9.12
C GLN A 71 -5.96 8.11 9.80
N HIS A 72 -6.81 8.95 10.39
CA HIS A 72 -8.00 8.47 11.11
C HIS A 72 -9.11 7.94 10.18
N ASP A 73 -9.23 8.48 8.96
CA ASP A 73 -10.30 8.10 8.03
C ASP A 73 -9.93 6.93 7.14
N LEU A 74 -8.64 6.56 7.07
CA LEU A 74 -8.11 5.48 6.24
C LEU A 74 -7.66 4.25 7.03
N ASP A 75 -7.73 4.29 8.37
CA ASP A 75 -7.39 3.16 9.24
C ASP A 75 -8.28 1.95 8.91
N GLY A 76 -7.64 0.84 8.53
CA GLY A 76 -8.32 -0.38 8.11
C GLY A 76 -8.85 -0.40 6.68
N LEU A 77 -8.73 0.71 5.92
CA LEU A 77 -9.08 0.76 4.50
C LEU A 77 -7.92 0.47 3.57
N ILE A 78 -6.69 0.75 4.02
CA ILE A 78 -5.46 0.60 3.23
C ILE A 78 -4.40 -0.10 4.05
N GLU A 79 -3.83 -1.16 3.50
CA GLU A 79 -2.62 -1.81 4.00
C GLU A 79 -1.41 -1.27 3.25
N PHE A 80 -0.42 -0.78 3.99
CA PHE A 80 0.83 -0.26 3.44
C PHE A 80 1.93 -1.30 3.49
N SER A 81 2.70 -1.44 2.40
CA SER A 81 3.91 -2.25 2.36
C SER A 81 4.97 -1.67 1.42
N MET A 82 6.24 -2.00 1.69
CA MET A 82 7.37 -1.76 0.77
C MET A 82 7.92 -3.13 0.36
N PRO A 83 7.39 -3.72 -0.71
CA PRO A 83 7.83 -5.06 -1.12
C PRO A 83 9.27 -5.04 -1.64
N HIS A 84 10.02 -6.09 -1.29
CA HIS A 84 11.37 -6.36 -1.79
C HIS A 84 11.39 -7.75 -2.43
N ILE A 85 10.67 -7.91 -3.52
CA ILE A 85 10.52 -9.18 -4.23
C ILE A 85 11.28 -9.09 -5.54
N HIS A 86 12.16 -10.07 -5.78
CA HIS A 86 12.90 -10.15 -7.02
C HIS A 86 12.00 -10.60 -8.17
N ARG A 87 12.15 -9.95 -9.32
CA ARG A 87 11.49 -10.28 -10.57
C ARG A 87 11.63 -11.76 -10.97
N ALA A 88 12.74 -12.41 -10.63
CA ALA A 88 12.99 -13.82 -10.88
C ALA A 88 11.97 -14.77 -10.20
N SER A 89 11.20 -14.27 -9.22
CA SER A 89 10.14 -15.03 -8.56
C SER A 89 8.84 -15.08 -9.39
N LEU A 90 8.77 -14.35 -10.50
CA LEU A 90 7.58 -14.26 -11.34
C LEU A 90 7.71 -15.20 -12.54
N VAL A 91 6.82 -16.17 -12.61
CA VAL A 91 6.69 -17.07 -13.76
C VAL A 91 5.38 -16.73 -14.45
N LEU A 92 5.47 -16.12 -15.62
CA LEU A 92 4.34 -15.73 -16.47
C LEU A 92 4.60 -16.21 -17.90
N ASP A 93 3.55 -16.27 -18.69
CA ASP A 93 3.69 -16.41 -20.13
C ASP A 93 4.41 -15.20 -20.75
N GLU A 94 5.02 -15.43 -21.92
CA GLU A 94 5.88 -14.43 -22.58
C GLU A 94 5.11 -13.13 -22.92
N ASN A 95 3.86 -13.21 -23.29
CA ASN A 95 3.03 -12.06 -23.65
C ASN A 95 2.72 -11.22 -22.41
N THR A 96 2.24 -11.85 -21.34
CA THR A 96 1.95 -11.18 -20.07
C THR A 96 3.22 -10.54 -19.47
N PHE A 97 4.34 -11.28 -19.52
CA PHE A 97 5.63 -10.78 -19.07
C PHE A 97 6.06 -9.53 -19.84
N SER A 98 5.99 -9.55 -21.18
CA SER A 98 6.35 -8.42 -22.05
C SER A 98 5.51 -7.17 -21.77
N ARG A 99 4.22 -7.36 -21.47
CA ARG A 99 3.32 -6.24 -21.11
C ARG A 99 3.69 -5.62 -19.76
N ILE A 100 4.04 -6.41 -18.77
CA ILE A 100 4.52 -5.93 -17.47
C ILE A 100 5.83 -5.16 -17.63
N GLU A 101 6.77 -5.67 -18.44
CA GLU A 101 8.01 -4.99 -18.77
C GLU A 101 7.77 -3.63 -19.42
N LEU A 102 6.82 -3.56 -20.33
CA LEU A 102 6.47 -2.32 -21.01
C LEU A 102 5.93 -1.29 -20.02
N ILE A 103 5.09 -1.68 -19.07
CA ILE A 103 4.61 -0.79 -18.01
C ILE A 103 5.78 -0.27 -17.17
N ILE A 104 6.68 -1.14 -16.74
CA ILE A 104 7.87 -0.73 -15.97
C ILE A 104 8.71 0.26 -16.77
N HIS A 105 8.90 0.01 -18.06
CA HIS A 105 9.67 0.88 -18.95
C HIS A 105 9.01 2.25 -19.12
N GLU A 106 7.72 2.31 -19.40
CA GLU A 106 6.96 3.56 -19.51
C GLU A 106 7.02 4.38 -18.22
N GLN A 107 6.86 3.76 -17.07
CA GLN A 107 6.92 4.43 -15.78
C GLN A 107 8.32 5.00 -15.50
N ARG A 108 9.38 4.26 -15.85
CA ARG A 108 10.77 4.76 -15.73
C ARG A 108 11.08 5.91 -16.68
N GLN A 109 10.42 5.94 -17.85
CA GLN A 109 10.58 6.99 -18.86
C GLN A 109 9.50 8.09 -18.80
N ARG A 110 8.77 8.20 -17.71
CA ARG A 110 7.68 9.19 -17.53
C ARG A 110 8.06 10.60 -17.96
N ASN A 111 9.26 11.07 -17.56
CA ASN A 111 9.72 12.41 -17.88
C ASN A 111 9.97 12.61 -19.38
N GLU A 112 10.44 11.57 -20.06
CA GLU A 112 10.66 11.64 -21.52
C GLU A 112 9.32 11.63 -22.26
N LEU A 113 8.38 10.77 -21.85
CA LEU A 113 7.01 10.73 -22.40
C LEU A 113 6.32 12.08 -22.25
N GLY A 114 6.49 12.73 -21.08
CA GLY A 114 5.90 14.04 -20.79
C GLY A 114 6.37 15.14 -21.74
N LYS A 115 7.60 15.08 -22.29
CA LYS A 115 8.09 16.02 -23.29
C LYS A 115 7.31 15.97 -24.60
N TYR A 116 6.68 14.85 -24.88
CA TYR A 116 5.85 14.63 -26.08
C TYR A 116 4.36 14.71 -25.78
N GLY A 117 3.97 15.15 -24.57
CA GLY A 117 2.57 15.22 -24.14
C GLY A 117 1.93 13.85 -23.92
N LEU A 118 2.76 12.80 -23.74
CA LEU A 118 2.30 11.44 -23.47
C LEU A 118 2.42 11.12 -21.98
N HIS A 119 1.53 10.25 -21.51
CA HIS A 119 1.54 9.76 -20.12
C HIS A 119 1.73 8.24 -20.11
N PRO A 120 2.53 7.71 -19.16
CA PRO A 120 2.64 6.28 -18.99
C PRO A 120 1.30 5.69 -18.53
N ARG A 121 1.01 4.46 -18.93
CA ARG A 121 -0.15 3.72 -18.44
C ARG A 121 -0.10 3.62 -16.91
N ASN A 122 -1.19 4.00 -16.26
CA ASN A 122 -1.29 3.98 -14.81
C ASN A 122 -2.58 3.39 -14.28
N LYS A 123 -3.55 3.05 -15.14
CA LYS A 123 -4.81 2.40 -14.77
C LYS A 123 -4.83 1.02 -15.41
N ILE A 124 -4.60 -0.03 -14.61
CA ILE A 124 -4.36 -1.38 -15.12
C ILE A 124 -5.36 -2.35 -14.50
N LEU A 125 -5.96 -3.19 -15.34
CA LEU A 125 -6.85 -4.26 -14.90
C LEU A 125 -6.14 -5.61 -15.07
N PHE A 126 -5.98 -6.33 -13.95
CA PHE A 126 -5.48 -7.70 -13.92
C PHE A 126 -6.66 -8.68 -13.91
N VAL A 127 -6.70 -9.57 -14.88
CA VAL A 127 -7.76 -10.55 -15.07
C VAL A 127 -7.18 -11.96 -15.10
N GLY A 128 -7.74 -12.87 -14.33
CA GLY A 128 -7.31 -14.28 -14.38
C GLY A 128 -7.79 -15.06 -13.15
N ALA A 129 -7.69 -16.39 -13.24
CA ALA A 129 -8.11 -17.29 -12.17
C ALA A 129 -7.37 -17.02 -10.85
N PRO A 130 -7.89 -17.46 -9.69
CA PRO A 130 -7.16 -17.42 -8.44
C PRO A 130 -5.82 -18.16 -8.56
N GLY A 131 -4.78 -17.61 -7.91
CA GLY A 131 -3.45 -18.22 -7.88
C GLY A 131 -2.58 -18.00 -9.12
N THR A 132 -3.02 -17.24 -10.14
CA THR A 132 -2.25 -16.96 -11.36
C THR A 132 -1.19 -15.87 -11.23
N GLY A 133 -0.97 -15.31 -10.02
CA GLY A 133 0.12 -14.38 -9.76
C GLY A 133 -0.23 -12.88 -9.83
N LYS A 134 -1.50 -12.49 -9.94
CA LYS A 134 -1.93 -11.08 -10.02
C LYS A 134 -1.40 -10.22 -8.88
N THR A 135 -1.64 -10.62 -7.64
CA THR A 135 -1.18 -9.92 -6.44
C THR A 135 0.35 -9.91 -6.35
N LEU A 136 1.00 -11.03 -6.72
CA LEU A 136 2.46 -11.12 -6.77
C LEU A 136 3.04 -10.14 -7.79
N THR A 137 2.43 -10.02 -8.97
CA THR A 137 2.85 -9.08 -10.01
C THR A 137 2.74 -7.63 -9.54
N ALA A 138 1.68 -7.25 -8.82
CA ALA A 138 1.56 -5.91 -8.23
C ALA A 138 2.70 -5.63 -7.21
N ASN A 139 3.06 -6.61 -6.40
CA ASN A 139 4.19 -6.50 -5.47
C ASN A 139 5.53 -6.34 -6.20
N ILE A 140 5.74 -7.09 -7.30
CA ILE A 140 6.96 -6.99 -8.10
C ILE A 140 7.05 -5.64 -8.81
N LEU A 141 5.94 -5.13 -9.36
CA LEU A 141 5.88 -3.79 -9.93
C LEU A 141 6.30 -2.73 -8.89
N ALA A 142 5.80 -2.83 -7.66
CA ALA A 142 6.16 -1.92 -6.57
C ALA A 142 7.67 -2.01 -6.24
N SER A 143 8.21 -3.22 -6.16
CA SER A 143 9.63 -3.47 -5.93
C SER A 143 10.52 -2.90 -7.05
N GLU A 144 10.18 -3.18 -8.32
CA GLU A 144 10.94 -2.74 -9.50
C GLU A 144 10.91 -1.21 -9.71
N LEU A 145 9.79 -0.58 -9.40
CA LEU A 145 9.61 0.87 -9.49
C LEU A 145 10.05 1.60 -8.21
N LYS A 146 10.40 0.86 -7.15
CA LYS A 146 10.74 1.39 -5.82
C LYS A 146 9.64 2.30 -5.25
N LEU A 147 8.39 1.91 -5.49
CA LEU A 147 7.20 2.60 -5.01
C LEU A 147 6.56 1.82 -3.86
N PRO A 148 5.92 2.51 -2.92
CA PRO A 148 5.09 1.85 -1.92
C PRO A 148 3.91 1.14 -2.58
N LEU A 149 3.49 0.03 -1.99
CA LEU A 149 2.26 -0.68 -2.33
C LEU A 149 1.21 -0.40 -1.26
N TYR A 150 0.10 0.14 -1.69
CA TYR A 150 -1.11 0.39 -0.91
C TYR A 150 -2.18 -0.61 -1.35
N LYS A 151 -2.41 -1.64 -0.54
CA LYS A 151 -3.49 -2.60 -0.80
C LYS A 151 -4.77 -2.09 -0.17
N VAL A 152 -5.80 -1.90 -0.99
CA VAL A 152 -7.13 -1.48 -0.53
C VAL A 152 -7.91 -2.68 -0.01
N VAL A 153 -8.37 -2.59 1.23
CA VAL A 153 -9.18 -3.62 1.89
C VAL A 153 -10.63 -3.44 1.49
N LEU A 154 -11.07 -4.10 0.42
CA LEU A 154 -12.41 -3.93 -0.15
C LEU A 154 -13.53 -4.32 0.81
N GLU A 155 -13.29 -5.30 1.69
CA GLU A 155 -14.23 -5.70 2.74
C GLU A 155 -14.54 -4.56 3.72
N SER A 156 -13.55 -3.74 4.04
CA SER A 156 -13.69 -2.57 4.91
C SER A 156 -14.39 -1.39 4.23
N LEU A 157 -14.41 -1.37 2.89
CA LEU A 157 -15.17 -0.40 2.10
C LEU A 157 -16.67 -0.68 2.16
N ILE A 158 -17.05 -1.97 2.10
CA ILE A 158 -18.45 -2.41 2.07
C ILE A 158 -18.98 -2.38 3.50
N SER A 159 -19.51 -1.24 3.93
CA SER A 159 -20.15 -1.12 5.24
C SER A 159 -21.67 -1.17 5.12
N LYS A 160 -22.37 -1.51 6.23
CA LYS A 160 -23.85 -1.58 6.28
C LYS A 160 -24.54 -0.22 6.03
N PHE A 161 -23.80 0.88 5.95
CA PHE A 161 -24.34 2.23 5.77
C PHE A 161 -24.01 2.75 4.36
N MET A 162 -25.04 2.86 3.52
CA MET A 162 -24.99 3.17 2.08
C MET A 162 -24.25 4.46 1.69
N GLY A 163 -24.14 5.47 2.56
CA GLY A 163 -23.45 6.74 2.27
C GLY A 163 -21.94 6.70 2.52
N ASP A 164 -21.47 5.72 3.28
CA ASP A 164 -20.10 5.68 3.79
C ASP A 164 -19.11 5.13 2.74
N THR A 165 -19.51 4.16 1.93
CA THR A 165 -18.64 3.51 0.94
C THR A 165 -18.15 4.47 -0.15
N ALA A 166 -19.01 5.33 -0.68
CA ALA A 166 -18.62 6.33 -1.69
C ALA A 166 -17.66 7.37 -1.10
N ASN A 167 -17.86 7.78 0.15
CA ASN A 167 -16.95 8.70 0.85
C ASN A 167 -15.60 8.05 1.12
N LYS A 168 -15.57 6.79 1.57
CA LYS A 168 -14.35 6.01 1.78
C LYS A 168 -13.54 5.88 0.49
N LEU A 169 -14.18 5.55 -0.63
CA LEU A 169 -13.53 5.52 -1.93
C LEU A 169 -12.94 6.88 -2.29
N ARG A 170 -13.71 7.97 -2.10
CA ARG A 170 -13.21 9.32 -2.37
C ARG A 170 -11.99 9.65 -1.52
N ASN A 171 -12.01 9.33 -0.22
CA ASN A 171 -10.88 9.54 0.68
C ASN A 171 -9.63 8.79 0.20
N ILE A 172 -9.78 7.56 -0.33
CA ILE A 172 -8.66 6.80 -0.92
C ILE A 172 -8.12 7.52 -2.16
N PHE A 173 -8.98 7.97 -3.07
CA PHE A 173 -8.54 8.69 -4.27
C PHE A 173 -7.94 10.07 -3.96
N ASP A 174 -8.42 10.75 -2.92
CA ASP A 174 -7.81 12.00 -2.46
C ASP A 174 -6.44 11.74 -1.83
N PHE A 175 -6.29 10.67 -1.04
CA PHE A 175 -5.00 10.24 -0.51
C PHE A 175 -3.98 9.91 -1.60
N MET A 176 -4.40 9.34 -2.74
CA MET A 176 -3.53 9.04 -3.87
C MET A 176 -2.87 10.29 -4.49
N LYS A 177 -3.50 11.46 -4.38
CA LYS A 177 -2.97 12.71 -4.96
C LYS A 177 -1.67 13.14 -4.27
N ASP A 178 -1.61 12.94 -2.95
CA ASP A 178 -0.49 13.36 -2.13
C ASP A 178 0.52 12.23 -1.87
N ASN A 179 0.13 10.98 -2.12
CA ASN A 179 0.92 9.79 -1.81
C ASN A 179 1.12 8.92 -3.05
N ILE A 180 2.21 9.19 -3.77
CA ILE A 180 2.54 8.44 -4.98
C ILE A 180 2.93 7.01 -4.63
N GLY A 181 2.31 6.03 -5.32
CA GLY A 181 2.54 4.61 -5.09
C GLY A 181 1.75 3.72 -6.04
N ILE A 182 1.74 2.44 -5.76
CA ILE A 182 0.88 1.48 -6.43
C ILE A 182 -0.32 1.19 -5.52
N TYR A 183 -1.52 1.41 -6.03
CA TYR A 183 -2.78 1.15 -5.33
C TYR A 183 -3.43 -0.10 -5.90
N LEU A 184 -3.46 -1.17 -5.08
CA LEU A 184 -4.00 -2.46 -5.48
C LEU A 184 -5.41 -2.65 -4.90
N PHE A 185 -6.40 -2.71 -5.76
CA PHE A 185 -7.76 -3.15 -5.48
C PHE A 185 -7.85 -4.63 -5.83
N ASP A 186 -7.47 -5.49 -4.86
CA ASP A 186 -7.46 -6.93 -5.04
C ASP A 186 -8.85 -7.53 -4.84
N GLU A 187 -9.15 -8.65 -5.53
CA GLU A 187 -10.47 -9.30 -5.47
C GLU A 187 -11.63 -8.33 -5.77
N PHE A 188 -11.46 -7.50 -6.77
CA PHE A 188 -12.42 -6.45 -7.14
C PHE A 188 -13.82 -7.00 -7.47
N ASP A 189 -13.90 -8.26 -7.81
CA ASP A 189 -15.15 -9.02 -7.97
C ASP A 189 -15.91 -9.21 -6.66
N ALA A 190 -15.30 -9.07 -5.49
CA ALA A 190 -16.01 -9.07 -4.21
C ALA A 190 -17.06 -7.96 -4.16
N ILE A 191 -16.81 -6.82 -4.82
CA ILE A 191 -17.80 -5.76 -5.01
C ILE A 191 -18.96 -6.24 -5.87
N GLY A 192 -18.77 -7.22 -6.78
CA GLY A 192 -19.78 -7.75 -7.70
C GLY A 192 -20.49 -9.03 -7.23
N SER A 193 -19.92 -9.78 -6.29
CA SER A 193 -20.34 -11.14 -5.95
C SER A 193 -21.39 -11.25 -4.86
N GLN A 194 -21.68 -10.20 -4.11
CA GLN A 194 -22.74 -10.21 -3.06
C GLN A 194 -24.18 -10.24 -3.66
N ARG A 195 -24.37 -11.00 -4.75
CA ARG A 195 -25.65 -11.10 -5.48
C ARG A 195 -26.75 -11.89 -4.73
N ASN A 196 -26.45 -12.49 -3.58
CA ASN A 196 -27.33 -13.46 -2.93
C ASN A 196 -28.35 -12.87 -1.93
N LEU A 197 -28.34 -11.56 -1.71
CA LEU A 197 -29.34 -10.90 -0.87
C LEU A 197 -30.16 -9.94 -1.75
N THR A 198 -31.43 -10.15 -1.84
CA THR A 198 -32.39 -9.60 -2.81
C THR A 198 -32.53 -8.05 -2.85
N ASN A 199 -31.79 -7.31 -2.03
CA ASN A 199 -31.79 -5.83 -2.01
C ASN A 199 -30.45 -5.18 -2.43
N ASP A 200 -29.34 -5.95 -2.66
CA ASP A 200 -27.99 -5.39 -2.78
C ASP A 200 -27.48 -5.15 -4.20
N VAL A 201 -28.16 -5.62 -5.24
CA VAL A 201 -27.70 -5.47 -6.63
C VAL A 201 -27.55 -3.98 -7.03
N GLY A 202 -28.39 -3.14 -6.46
CA GLY A 202 -28.34 -1.68 -6.69
C GLY A 202 -27.16 -1.01 -6.01
N GLU A 203 -26.75 -1.48 -4.83
CA GLU A 203 -25.67 -0.91 -4.05
C GLU A 203 -24.31 -1.23 -4.66
N VAL A 204 -24.11 -2.48 -5.03
CA VAL A 204 -22.91 -2.96 -5.73
C VAL A 204 -22.66 -2.16 -7.02
N ARG A 205 -23.69 -1.96 -7.83
CA ARG A 205 -23.59 -1.12 -9.03
C ARG A 205 -23.24 0.33 -8.74
N ARG A 206 -23.75 0.88 -7.63
CA ARG A 206 -23.43 2.27 -7.22
C ARG A 206 -21.97 2.39 -6.78
N ILE A 207 -21.45 1.44 -6.01
CA ILE A 207 -20.06 1.40 -5.59
C ILE A 207 -19.14 1.30 -6.82
N LEU A 208 -19.44 0.36 -7.71
CA LEU A 208 -18.71 0.19 -8.97
C LEU A 208 -18.73 1.46 -9.81
N ASN A 209 -19.91 2.09 -9.99
CA ASN A 209 -20.02 3.35 -10.73
C ASN A 209 -19.25 4.48 -10.05
N SER A 210 -19.29 4.58 -8.71
CA SER A 210 -18.51 5.58 -7.97
C SER A 210 -17.01 5.38 -8.17
N PHE A 211 -16.54 4.12 -8.10
CA PHE A 211 -15.15 3.79 -8.38
C PHE A 211 -14.74 4.19 -9.81
N LEU A 212 -15.59 3.87 -10.80
CA LEU A 212 -15.32 4.20 -12.20
C LEU A 212 -15.25 5.70 -12.47
N ILE A 213 -16.14 6.47 -11.85
CA ILE A 213 -16.12 7.94 -11.92
C ILE A 213 -14.83 8.48 -11.32
N LEU A 214 -14.47 8.01 -10.12
CA LEU A 214 -13.25 8.43 -9.45
C LEU A 214 -11.99 8.01 -10.23
N LEU A 215 -11.97 6.81 -10.79
CA LEU A 215 -10.88 6.32 -11.64
C LEU A 215 -10.70 7.22 -12.87
N GLU A 216 -11.80 7.60 -13.54
CA GLU A 216 -11.78 8.44 -14.74
C GLU A 216 -11.31 9.87 -14.41
N GLN A 217 -11.79 10.43 -13.29
CA GLN A 217 -11.42 11.77 -12.81
C GLN A 217 -10.02 11.84 -12.18
N SER A 218 -9.44 10.70 -11.84
CA SER A 218 -8.12 10.67 -11.21
C SER A 218 -7.03 11.10 -12.18
N SER A 219 -6.35 12.19 -11.85
CA SER A 219 -5.10 12.64 -12.47
C SER A 219 -3.99 12.47 -11.44
N THR A 220 -3.46 11.26 -11.30
CA THR A 220 -2.39 10.94 -10.33
C THR A 220 -1.21 10.31 -11.04
N ASP A 221 -0.03 10.53 -10.49
CA ASP A 221 1.18 9.83 -10.89
C ASP A 221 1.28 8.42 -10.31
N SER A 222 0.36 8.05 -9.44
CA SER A 222 0.24 6.71 -8.89
C SER A 222 -0.26 5.71 -9.93
N ILE A 223 0.08 4.44 -9.74
CA ILE A 223 -0.43 3.34 -10.55
C ILE A 223 -1.61 2.72 -9.81
N ILE A 224 -2.74 2.61 -10.49
CA ILE A 224 -3.95 1.99 -9.96
C ILE A 224 -4.12 0.63 -10.63
N ILE A 225 -4.12 -0.43 -9.82
CA ILE A 225 -4.30 -1.81 -10.27
C ILE A 225 -5.59 -2.35 -9.66
N ALA A 226 -6.52 -2.77 -10.49
CA ALA A 226 -7.65 -3.58 -10.07
C ALA A 226 -7.40 -5.03 -10.50
N ALA A 227 -7.62 -6.00 -9.59
CA ALA A 227 -7.44 -7.42 -9.88
C ALA A 227 -8.76 -8.17 -9.67
N THR A 228 -9.16 -8.98 -10.65
CA THR A 228 -10.40 -9.74 -10.60
C THR A 228 -10.19 -11.19 -11.05
N ASN A 229 -10.95 -12.08 -10.44
CA ASN A 229 -11.06 -13.47 -10.85
C ASN A 229 -12.24 -13.71 -11.81
N HIS A 230 -13.16 -12.74 -11.92
CA HIS A 230 -14.44 -12.84 -12.61
C HIS A 230 -14.63 -11.69 -13.62
N PRO A 231 -13.92 -11.71 -14.75
CA PRO A 231 -14.02 -10.65 -15.76
C PRO A 231 -15.41 -10.50 -16.36
N GLU A 232 -16.22 -11.57 -16.35
CA GLU A 232 -17.59 -11.56 -16.84
C GLU A 232 -18.55 -10.73 -15.99
N LEU A 233 -18.17 -10.44 -14.74
CA LEU A 233 -18.92 -9.57 -13.84
C LEU A 233 -18.67 -8.08 -14.10
N LEU A 234 -17.62 -7.79 -14.88
CA LEU A 234 -17.21 -6.44 -15.20
C LEU A 234 -17.86 -6.00 -16.52
N ASP A 235 -18.59 -4.90 -16.47
CA ASP A 235 -19.26 -4.34 -17.65
C ASP A 235 -18.23 -3.85 -18.70
N ALA A 236 -18.61 -3.87 -19.96
CA ALA A 236 -17.82 -3.32 -21.07
C ALA A 236 -17.41 -1.85 -20.86
N ALA A 237 -18.22 -1.09 -20.09
CA ALA A 237 -17.91 0.28 -19.71
C ALA A 237 -16.69 0.37 -18.78
N LEU A 238 -16.42 -0.65 -17.99
CA LEU A 238 -15.28 -0.73 -17.08
C LEU A 238 -13.98 -0.92 -17.87
N ASN A 239 -14.00 -1.80 -18.88
CA ASN A 239 -12.84 -2.08 -19.70
C ASN A 239 -12.29 -0.83 -20.42
N ARG A 240 -13.15 0.13 -20.74
CA ARG A 240 -12.76 1.37 -21.46
C ARG A 240 -12.07 2.41 -20.55
N ARG A 241 -12.11 2.23 -19.25
CA ARG A 241 -11.53 3.15 -18.26
C ARG A 241 -10.16 2.75 -17.76
N PHE A 242 -9.71 1.57 -18.12
CA PHE A 242 -8.34 1.13 -17.90
C PHE A 242 -7.50 1.35 -19.15
N ASP A 243 -6.26 1.79 -18.93
CA ASP A 243 -5.28 2.01 -20.00
C ASP A 243 -4.79 0.67 -20.57
N ASP A 244 -4.79 -0.38 -19.71
CA ASP A 244 -4.37 -1.72 -20.10
C ASP A 244 -5.13 -2.81 -19.33
N ILE A 245 -5.40 -3.95 -20.02
CA ILE A 245 -6.03 -5.13 -19.42
C ILE A 245 -5.11 -6.32 -19.62
N ILE A 246 -4.51 -6.79 -18.53
CA ILE A 246 -3.55 -7.90 -18.55
C ILE A 246 -4.25 -9.18 -18.11
N LYS A 247 -4.22 -10.17 -18.98
CA LYS A 247 -4.78 -11.50 -18.70
C LYS A 247 -3.70 -12.41 -18.15
N PHE A 248 -4.01 -13.06 -17.05
CA PHE A 248 -3.16 -14.04 -16.40
C PHE A 248 -3.74 -15.43 -16.65
N ASP A 249 -3.10 -16.20 -17.50
CA ASP A 249 -3.48 -17.58 -17.76
C ASP A 249 -2.94 -18.49 -16.65
N LYS A 250 -3.55 -19.69 -16.53
CA LYS A 250 -3.02 -20.71 -15.64
C LYS A 250 -1.70 -21.22 -16.21
N PRO A 251 -0.69 -21.45 -15.37
CA PRO A 251 0.56 -22.06 -15.77
C PRO A 251 0.36 -23.48 -16.31
#